data_c4600374deb3117bae3e1bef49b160ca
#
_entry.id   c4600374deb3117bae3e1bef49b160ca
#
_cell.length_a   1.000
_cell.length_b   1.000
_cell.length_c   1.000
_cell.angle_alpha   90.00
_cell.angle_beta   90.00
_cell.angle_gamma   90.00
#
_symmetry.space_group_name_H-M   'P 1'
#
loop_
_entity.id
_entity.type
_entity.pdbx_description
1 polymer ?
#
loop_
_entity_poly.entity_id
_entity_poly.type
_entity_poly.pdbx_seq_one_letter_code
_entity_poly.pdbx_strand_id
1 'polypeptide(L)'
;MSSTKKTIAEGAQSAVARKLLAYAQGGDPDVQLPKMLKAVDALVPKDYLVEQRALFHEVIDHPDNNWMVLLKSLWADIDPDVLQKVLENFLVNASLIGLRRQDAAAAEHGCNVPWALLVDPTSACNLHCTGCWAAEYGNRLNLTFDEIDSIITQGKELGVYMYIYTGGEPLVRKKDLIAICNKHSDCQFLSFTNHPFVIGSYHFGTYITIDDITDFNIMFTLFLGSLDTFFRH
;
A
#
# COMPACT_ATOMS: atom_id res chain seq x y z
N MET A 1 -17.19 15.58 -12.99
CA MET A 1 -16.45 15.71 -11.71
C MET A 1 -17.03 14.67 -10.75
N SER A 2 -16.50 13.45 -10.82
CA SER A 2 -16.85 12.38 -9.87
C SER A 2 -16.21 12.71 -8.52
N SER A 3 -16.98 12.59 -7.45
CA SER A 3 -16.52 12.92 -6.09
C SER A 3 -15.54 11.84 -5.61
N THR A 4 -14.29 12.20 -5.35
CA THR A 4 -13.30 11.35 -4.66
C THR A 4 -13.71 11.02 -3.21
N LYS A 5 -14.85 11.57 -2.76
CA LYS A 5 -15.39 11.32 -1.41
C LYS A 5 -15.96 9.90 -1.31
N LYS A 6 -15.68 9.24 -0.21
CA LYS A 6 -16.29 7.94 0.13
C LYS A 6 -17.82 8.08 0.19
N THR A 7 -18.52 7.10 -0.34
CA THR A 7 -19.96 6.98 -0.11
C THR A 7 -20.24 6.73 1.38
N ILE A 8 -21.49 6.90 1.80
CA ILE A 8 -21.90 6.64 3.21
C ILE A 8 -21.60 5.18 3.58
N ALA A 9 -21.83 4.23 2.66
CA ALA A 9 -21.55 2.81 2.89
C ALA A 9 -20.03 2.54 3.02
N GLU A 10 -19.21 3.10 2.15
CA GLU A 10 -17.75 3.01 2.23
C GLU A 10 -17.20 3.65 3.51
N GLY A 11 -17.79 4.76 3.93
CA GLY A 11 -17.46 5.42 5.20
C GLY A 11 -17.76 4.54 6.41
N ALA A 12 -18.92 3.87 6.41
CA ALA A 12 -19.30 2.93 7.47
C ALA A 12 -18.37 1.70 7.49
N GLN A 13 -18.07 1.11 6.32
CA GLN A 13 -17.12 0.00 6.21
C GLN A 13 -15.72 0.37 6.72
N SER A 14 -15.22 1.54 6.34
CA SER A 14 -13.93 2.05 6.84
C SER A 14 -13.94 2.24 8.37
N ALA A 15 -15.03 2.72 8.94
CA ALA A 15 -15.14 2.91 10.39
C ALA A 15 -15.14 1.58 11.17
N VAL A 16 -15.84 0.57 10.65
CA VAL A 16 -15.83 -0.78 11.22
C VAL A 16 -14.44 -1.40 11.11
N ALA A 17 -13.82 -1.33 9.93
CA ALA A 17 -12.49 -1.88 9.71
C ALA A 17 -11.43 -1.23 10.62
N ARG A 18 -11.46 0.10 10.79
CA ARG A 18 -10.58 0.79 11.75
C ARG A 18 -10.72 0.27 13.18
N LYS A 19 -11.95 0.05 13.63
CA LYS A 19 -12.19 -0.51 14.97
C LYS A 19 -11.64 -1.92 15.13
N LEU A 20 -11.77 -2.75 14.09
CA LEU A 20 -11.22 -4.11 14.08
C LEU A 20 -9.70 -4.08 14.10
N LEU A 21 -9.08 -3.21 13.31
CA LEU A 21 -7.62 -3.04 13.28
C LEU A 21 -7.08 -2.54 14.64
N ALA A 22 -7.71 -1.52 15.22
CA ALA A 22 -7.34 -1.03 16.55
C ALA A 22 -7.50 -2.11 17.64
N TYR A 23 -8.54 -2.94 17.54
CA TYR A 23 -8.74 -4.07 18.44
C TYR A 23 -7.62 -5.12 18.28
N ALA A 24 -7.24 -5.42 17.05
CA ALA A 24 -6.17 -6.38 16.77
C ALA A 24 -4.81 -5.93 17.32
N GLN A 25 -4.52 -4.64 17.24
CA GLN A 25 -3.26 -4.06 17.73
C GLN A 25 -3.15 -4.02 19.27
N GLY A 26 -4.28 -4.03 19.98
CA GLY A 26 -4.32 -3.93 21.44
C GLY A 26 -3.93 -5.19 22.21
N GLY A 27 -3.41 -6.26 21.54
CA GLY A 27 -3.11 -7.51 22.21
C GLY A 27 -2.11 -8.40 21.45
N ASP A 28 -1.97 -9.63 21.94
CA ASP A 28 -1.12 -10.65 21.35
C ASP A 28 -1.58 -10.98 19.91
N PRO A 29 -0.72 -10.80 18.87
CA PRO A 29 -1.07 -11.09 17.48
C PRO A 29 -1.50 -12.54 17.25
N ASP A 30 -0.95 -13.51 17.97
CA ASP A 30 -1.37 -14.92 17.87
C ASP A 30 -2.84 -15.15 18.28
N VAL A 31 -3.37 -14.27 19.12
CA VAL A 31 -4.76 -14.31 19.58
C VAL A 31 -5.66 -13.40 18.75
N GLN A 32 -5.16 -12.23 18.39
CA GLN A 32 -5.98 -11.17 17.78
C GLN A 32 -6.13 -11.33 16.26
N LEU A 33 -5.10 -11.78 15.54
CA LEU A 33 -5.17 -11.98 14.10
C LEU A 33 -6.24 -13.02 13.70
N PRO A 34 -6.34 -14.21 14.36
CA PRO A 34 -7.43 -15.15 14.07
C PRO A 34 -8.83 -14.56 14.32
N LYS A 35 -9.00 -13.76 15.38
CA LYS A 35 -10.29 -13.12 15.68
C LYS A 35 -10.64 -12.05 14.66
N MET A 36 -9.66 -11.26 14.24
CA MET A 36 -9.82 -10.25 13.19
C MET A 36 -10.23 -10.90 11.87
N LEU A 37 -9.56 -11.99 11.46
CA LEU A 37 -9.89 -12.70 10.24
C LEU A 37 -11.32 -13.26 10.26
N LYS A 38 -11.74 -13.87 11.37
CA LYS A 38 -13.14 -14.32 11.54
C LYS A 38 -14.15 -13.18 11.43
N ALA A 39 -13.82 -12.00 11.97
CA ALA A 39 -14.69 -10.82 11.85
C ALA A 39 -14.74 -10.31 10.40
N VAL A 40 -13.62 -10.33 9.67
CA VAL A 40 -13.57 -10.01 8.24
C VAL A 40 -14.44 -10.98 7.44
N ASP A 41 -14.33 -12.28 7.70
CA ASP A 41 -15.15 -13.31 7.03
C ASP A 41 -16.66 -13.14 7.25
N ALA A 42 -17.04 -12.61 8.42
CA ALA A 42 -18.44 -12.33 8.72
C ALA A 42 -18.98 -11.06 8.03
N LEU A 43 -18.10 -10.10 7.71
CA LEU A 43 -18.47 -8.79 7.16
C LEU A 43 -18.32 -8.71 5.63
N VAL A 44 -17.44 -9.51 5.05
CA VAL A 44 -17.15 -9.52 3.62
C VAL A 44 -18.04 -10.54 2.90
N PRO A 45 -18.61 -10.23 1.73
CA PRO A 45 -19.36 -11.22 0.93
C PRO A 45 -18.55 -12.49 0.69
N LYS A 46 -19.20 -13.65 0.71
CA LYS A 46 -18.52 -14.95 0.64
C LYS A 46 -17.75 -15.17 -0.66
N ASP A 47 -18.20 -14.56 -1.74
CA ASP A 47 -17.66 -14.63 -3.08
C ASP A 47 -16.61 -13.55 -3.37
N TYR A 48 -16.29 -12.69 -2.38
CA TYR A 48 -15.33 -11.61 -2.55
C TYR A 48 -13.99 -11.93 -1.88
N LEU A 49 -12.88 -11.72 -2.61
CA LEU A 49 -11.50 -11.99 -2.17
C LEU A 49 -11.30 -13.41 -1.62
N VAL A 50 -11.92 -14.41 -2.24
CA VAL A 50 -11.94 -15.80 -1.74
C VAL A 50 -10.55 -16.38 -1.60
N GLU A 51 -9.69 -16.23 -2.62
CA GLU A 51 -8.34 -16.78 -2.62
C GLU A 51 -7.42 -16.04 -1.62
N GLN A 52 -7.54 -14.71 -1.58
CA GLN A 52 -6.77 -13.89 -0.63
C GLN A 52 -7.14 -14.22 0.82
N ARG A 53 -8.43 -14.42 1.10
CA ARG A 53 -8.89 -14.82 2.42
C ARG A 53 -8.41 -16.23 2.78
N ALA A 54 -8.46 -17.18 1.84
CA ALA A 54 -7.93 -18.52 2.03
C ALA A 54 -6.42 -18.50 2.36
N LEU A 55 -5.65 -17.67 1.66
CA LEU A 55 -4.23 -17.49 1.94
C LEU A 55 -3.99 -16.92 3.36
N PHE A 56 -4.79 -15.93 3.79
CA PHE A 56 -4.69 -15.38 5.14
C PHE A 56 -5.03 -16.43 6.21
N HIS A 57 -6.02 -17.28 5.97
CA HIS A 57 -6.32 -18.42 6.86
C HIS A 57 -5.12 -19.37 6.95
N GLU A 58 -4.55 -19.76 5.80
CA GLU A 58 -3.38 -20.64 5.76
C GLU A 58 -2.20 -20.05 6.55
N VAL A 59 -1.93 -18.74 6.36
CA VAL A 59 -0.85 -18.05 7.10
C VAL A 59 -1.11 -18.07 8.61
N ILE A 60 -2.32 -17.76 9.04
CA ILE A 60 -2.68 -17.64 10.47
C ILE A 60 -2.78 -19.00 11.15
N ASP A 61 -3.24 -20.03 10.43
CA ASP A 61 -3.36 -21.38 10.97
C ASP A 61 -2.00 -22.09 11.14
N HIS A 62 -0.92 -21.55 10.56
CA HIS A 62 0.45 -22.04 10.65
C HIS A 62 1.38 -21.00 11.30
N PRO A 63 1.37 -20.84 12.62
CA PRO A 63 2.06 -19.74 13.32
C PRO A 63 3.60 -19.75 13.18
N ASP A 64 4.18 -20.87 12.73
CA ASP A 64 5.61 -21.03 12.53
C ASP A 64 6.08 -20.64 11.11
N ASN A 65 5.16 -20.24 10.22
CA ASN A 65 5.56 -19.82 8.89
C ASN A 65 6.16 -18.39 8.88
N ASN A 66 6.98 -18.11 7.86
CA ASN A 66 7.70 -16.84 7.76
C ASN A 66 6.75 -15.62 7.66
N TRP A 67 5.54 -15.78 7.14
CA TRP A 67 4.56 -14.70 7.06
C TRP A 67 4.02 -14.32 8.44
N MET A 68 3.77 -15.29 9.32
CA MET A 68 3.40 -14.99 10.70
C MET A 68 4.55 -14.35 11.45
N VAL A 69 5.80 -14.76 11.21
CA VAL A 69 6.98 -14.10 11.79
C VAL A 69 7.02 -12.63 11.35
N LEU A 70 6.84 -12.35 10.05
CA LEU A 70 6.77 -10.99 9.52
C LEU A 70 5.60 -10.19 10.14
N LEU A 71 4.39 -10.75 10.15
CA LEU A 71 3.24 -10.08 10.75
C LEU A 71 3.49 -9.72 12.21
N LYS A 72 4.07 -10.63 13.00
CA LYS A 72 4.42 -10.39 14.40
C LYS A 72 5.47 -9.28 14.54
N SER A 73 6.47 -9.24 13.66
CA SER A 73 7.48 -8.16 13.68
C SER A 73 6.85 -6.80 13.38
N LEU A 74 5.89 -6.71 12.46
CA LEU A 74 5.17 -5.46 12.23
C LEU A 74 4.44 -4.96 13.48
N TRP A 75 3.85 -5.88 14.27
CA TRP A 75 3.21 -5.53 15.54
C TRP A 75 4.19 -5.13 16.63
N ALA A 76 5.39 -5.72 16.65
CA ALA A 76 6.41 -5.46 17.67
C ALA A 76 7.23 -4.19 17.38
N ASP A 77 7.56 -3.95 16.13
CA ASP A 77 8.60 -2.99 15.74
C ASP A 77 8.04 -1.67 15.18
N ILE A 78 6.78 -1.66 14.72
CA ILE A 78 6.16 -0.47 14.12
C ILE A 78 5.27 0.24 15.13
N ASP A 79 5.37 1.58 15.16
CA ASP A 79 4.46 2.42 15.94
C ASP A 79 2.99 2.06 15.65
N PRO A 80 2.14 1.82 16.67
CA PRO A 80 0.77 1.36 16.48
C PRO A 80 -0.09 2.27 15.60
N ASP A 81 0.06 3.60 15.70
CA ASP A 81 -0.72 4.55 14.90
C ASP A 81 -0.29 4.50 13.42
N VAL A 82 1.02 4.32 13.18
CA VAL A 82 1.56 4.13 11.83
C VAL A 82 1.08 2.81 11.24
N LEU A 83 1.19 1.71 11.98
CA LEU A 83 0.73 0.39 11.54
C LEU A 83 -0.77 0.41 11.24
N GLN A 84 -1.58 1.00 12.12
CA GLN A 84 -3.03 1.14 11.89
C GLN A 84 -3.32 1.89 10.59
N LYS A 85 -2.59 2.97 10.33
CA LYS A 85 -2.76 3.78 9.12
C LYS A 85 -2.37 3.01 7.85
N VAL A 86 -1.26 2.27 7.90
CA VAL A 86 -0.81 1.40 6.81
C VAL A 86 -1.87 0.33 6.51
N LEU A 87 -2.33 -0.38 7.53
CA LEU A 87 -3.34 -1.42 7.37
C LEU A 87 -4.69 -0.87 6.87
N GLU A 88 -5.11 0.31 7.37
CA GLU A 88 -6.31 0.98 6.84
C GLU A 88 -6.17 1.30 5.35
N ASN A 89 -5.06 1.92 4.95
CA ASN A 89 -4.86 2.32 3.56
C ASN A 89 -4.71 1.12 2.63
N PHE A 90 -3.96 0.10 3.06
CA PHE A 90 -3.72 -1.10 2.25
C PHE A 90 -4.96 -2.01 2.19
N LEU A 91 -5.51 -2.40 3.34
CA LEU A 91 -6.59 -3.39 3.39
C LEU A 91 -7.95 -2.78 3.06
N VAL A 92 -8.23 -1.57 3.58
CA VAL A 92 -9.56 -0.98 3.42
C VAL A 92 -9.63 -0.12 2.17
N ASN A 93 -8.72 0.87 2.04
CA ASN A 93 -8.81 1.82 0.95
C ASN A 93 -8.38 1.21 -0.39
N ALA A 94 -7.20 0.56 -0.46
CA ALA A 94 -6.71 -0.01 -1.71
C ALA A 94 -7.39 -1.34 -2.06
N SER A 95 -7.57 -2.27 -1.10
CA SER A 95 -8.06 -3.61 -1.42
C SER A 95 -9.59 -3.72 -1.34
N LEU A 96 -10.25 -3.17 -0.32
CA LEU A 96 -11.70 -3.37 -0.17
C LEU A 96 -12.52 -2.35 -0.97
N ILE A 97 -12.19 -1.07 -0.89
CA ILE A 97 -12.91 0.01 -1.57
C ILE A 97 -12.38 0.18 -2.99
N GLY A 98 -11.05 0.25 -3.13
CA GLY A 98 -10.36 0.51 -4.38
C GLY A 98 -10.68 -0.51 -5.45
N LEU A 99 -10.53 -1.80 -5.18
CA LEU A 99 -10.82 -2.86 -6.15
C LEU A 99 -12.25 -2.79 -6.70
N ARG A 100 -13.24 -2.56 -5.84
CA ARG A 100 -14.64 -2.42 -6.29
C ARG A 100 -14.84 -1.22 -7.21
N ARG A 101 -14.17 -0.11 -6.94
CA ARG A 101 -14.20 1.08 -7.81
C ARG A 101 -13.47 0.83 -9.12
N GLN A 102 -12.36 0.10 -9.09
CA GLN A 102 -11.61 -0.29 -10.28
C GLN A 102 -12.43 -1.21 -11.18
N ASP A 103 -13.13 -2.21 -10.61
CA ASP A 103 -14.03 -3.08 -11.36
C ASP A 103 -15.15 -2.28 -12.04
N ALA A 104 -15.75 -1.34 -11.32
CA ALA A 104 -16.78 -0.48 -11.87
C ALA A 104 -16.24 0.44 -12.97
N ALA A 105 -15.08 1.07 -12.76
CA ALA A 105 -14.42 1.90 -13.76
C ALA A 105 -13.97 1.11 -14.98
N ALA A 106 -13.44 -0.10 -14.79
CA ALA A 106 -13.08 -1.00 -15.87
C ALA A 106 -14.28 -1.39 -16.73
N ALA A 107 -15.42 -1.67 -16.12
CA ALA A 107 -16.67 -1.96 -16.82
C ALA A 107 -17.20 -0.73 -17.59
N GLU A 108 -17.11 0.46 -16.98
CA GLU A 108 -17.57 1.72 -17.59
C GLU A 108 -16.70 2.11 -18.80
N HIS A 109 -15.38 1.99 -18.67
CA HIS A 109 -14.44 2.46 -19.71
C HIS A 109 -14.01 1.36 -20.68
N GLY A 110 -14.38 0.10 -20.45
CA GLY A 110 -14.03 -1.03 -21.31
C GLY A 110 -12.53 -1.34 -21.33
N CYS A 111 -11.80 -1.03 -20.27
CA CYS A 111 -10.36 -1.26 -20.15
C CYS A 111 -9.99 -1.69 -18.72
N ASN A 112 -8.81 -2.31 -18.56
CA ASN A 112 -8.30 -2.63 -17.24
C ASN A 112 -7.86 -1.38 -16.47
N VAL A 113 -8.18 -1.32 -15.17
CA VAL A 113 -7.72 -0.27 -14.25
C VAL A 113 -6.64 -0.88 -13.34
N PRO A 114 -5.42 -0.30 -13.29
CA PRO A 114 -4.34 -0.87 -12.47
C PRO A 114 -4.65 -0.73 -10.98
N TRP A 115 -4.28 -1.75 -10.20
CA TRP A 115 -4.40 -1.70 -8.74
C TRP A 115 -3.40 -0.75 -8.08
N ALA A 116 -2.20 -0.63 -8.67
CA ALA A 116 -1.14 0.25 -8.21
C ALA A 116 -0.51 1.01 -9.36
N LEU A 117 -0.01 2.20 -9.09
CA LEU A 117 0.75 3.01 -10.05
C LEU A 117 2.18 3.16 -9.57
N LEU A 118 3.13 2.83 -10.46
CA LEU A 118 4.54 3.19 -10.33
C LEU A 118 4.72 4.62 -10.84
N VAL A 119 5.33 5.47 -10.03
CA VAL A 119 5.55 6.88 -10.36
C VAL A 119 7.02 7.22 -10.14
N ASP A 120 7.65 7.77 -11.16
CA ASP A 120 9.02 8.29 -11.11
C ASP A 120 8.97 9.81 -10.88
N PRO A 121 9.06 10.31 -9.64
CA PRO A 121 8.97 11.74 -9.36
C PRO A 121 10.13 12.52 -9.98
N THR A 122 11.27 11.86 -10.14
CA THR A 122 12.51 12.42 -10.68
C THR A 122 13.41 11.35 -11.27
N SER A 123 14.15 11.70 -12.30
CA SER A 123 15.29 10.90 -12.78
C SER A 123 16.60 11.21 -12.04
N ALA A 124 16.63 12.24 -11.19
CA ALA A 124 17.81 12.59 -10.41
C ALA A 124 18.11 11.49 -9.38
N CYS A 125 19.38 11.11 -9.29
CA CYS A 125 19.87 10.15 -8.32
C CYS A 125 21.20 10.59 -7.74
N ASN A 126 21.43 10.29 -6.47
CA ASN A 126 22.70 10.53 -5.76
C ASN A 126 23.71 9.39 -5.92
N LEU A 127 23.32 8.28 -6.61
CA LEU A 127 24.17 7.14 -6.89
C LEU A 127 24.30 6.88 -8.40
N HIS A 128 25.33 6.10 -8.76
CA HIS A 128 25.58 5.60 -10.11
C HIS A 128 25.78 4.09 -10.07
N CYS A 129 24.70 3.35 -9.84
CA CYS A 129 24.73 1.89 -9.72
C CYS A 129 25.00 1.24 -11.09
N THR A 130 25.88 0.24 -11.12
CA THR A 130 26.17 -0.53 -12.34
C THR A 130 24.92 -1.27 -12.81
N GLY A 131 24.54 -1.03 -14.08
CA GLY A 131 23.35 -1.67 -14.68
C GLY A 131 22.02 -1.03 -14.28
N CYS A 132 22.03 0.13 -13.62
CA CYS A 132 20.79 0.85 -13.29
C CYS A 132 20.18 1.44 -14.57
N TRP A 133 18.95 1.05 -14.88
CA TRP A 133 18.23 1.56 -16.05
C TRP A 133 17.94 3.07 -15.97
N ALA A 134 17.76 3.61 -14.76
CA ALA A 134 17.49 5.03 -14.54
C ALA A 134 18.74 5.91 -14.71
N ALA A 135 19.95 5.37 -14.65
CA ALA A 135 21.19 6.13 -14.76
C ALA A 135 21.37 6.82 -16.13
N GLU A 136 20.74 6.30 -17.18
CA GLU A 136 20.84 6.84 -18.53
C GLU A 136 20.01 8.11 -18.75
N TYR A 137 18.99 8.36 -17.93
CA TYR A 137 18.10 9.52 -18.10
C TYR A 137 18.67 10.83 -17.54
N GLY A 138 19.74 10.76 -16.75
CA GLY A 138 20.33 11.94 -16.09
C GLY A 138 19.35 12.62 -15.14
N ASN A 139 19.64 13.89 -14.77
CA ASN A 139 18.86 14.60 -13.73
C ASN A 139 17.82 15.57 -14.31
N ARG A 140 17.31 15.32 -15.50
CA ARG A 140 16.51 16.33 -16.24
C ARG A 140 15.01 16.07 -16.23
N LEU A 141 14.60 14.83 -16.00
CA LEU A 141 13.19 14.46 -16.02
C LEU A 141 12.63 14.56 -14.61
N ASN A 142 11.70 15.48 -14.41
CA ASN A 142 11.06 15.71 -13.13
C ASN A 142 9.57 15.97 -13.34
N LEU A 143 8.72 15.30 -12.59
CA LEU A 143 7.33 15.69 -12.45
C LEU A 143 7.23 16.88 -11.50
N THR A 144 6.38 17.83 -11.79
CA THR A 144 6.03 18.90 -10.84
C THR A 144 5.18 18.35 -9.70
N PHE A 145 5.07 19.11 -8.62
CA PHE A 145 4.15 18.78 -7.51
C PHE A 145 2.71 18.61 -8.03
N ASP A 146 2.25 19.54 -8.86
CA ASP A 146 0.89 19.54 -9.38
C ASP A 146 0.62 18.37 -10.32
N GLU A 147 1.62 17.92 -11.09
CA GLU A 147 1.50 16.73 -11.93
C GLU A 147 1.36 15.46 -11.08
N ILE A 148 2.18 15.29 -10.03
CA ILE A 148 2.05 14.15 -9.11
C ILE A 148 0.70 14.18 -8.40
N ASP A 149 0.28 15.35 -7.91
CA ASP A 149 -1.03 15.55 -7.28
C ASP A 149 -2.18 15.18 -8.21
N SER A 150 -2.07 15.59 -9.47
CA SER A 150 -3.08 15.31 -10.50
C SER A 150 -3.15 13.81 -10.82
N ILE A 151 -2.01 13.13 -10.95
CA ILE A 151 -1.95 11.68 -11.17
C ILE A 151 -2.68 10.93 -10.03
N ILE A 152 -2.39 11.29 -8.77
CA ILE A 152 -3.00 10.65 -7.62
C ILE A 152 -4.50 10.98 -7.53
N THR A 153 -4.88 12.22 -7.79
CA THR A 153 -6.30 12.64 -7.77
C THR A 153 -7.11 11.87 -8.80
N GLN A 154 -6.63 11.78 -10.04
CA GLN A 154 -7.29 11.02 -11.10
C GLN A 154 -7.27 9.51 -10.84
N GLY A 155 -6.16 8.99 -10.31
CA GLY A 155 -6.07 7.58 -9.91
C GLY A 155 -7.12 7.22 -8.87
N LYS A 156 -7.35 8.08 -7.88
CA LYS A 156 -8.39 7.88 -6.85
C LYS A 156 -9.81 7.89 -7.44
N GLU A 157 -10.07 8.67 -8.48
CA GLU A 157 -11.36 8.65 -9.19
C GLU A 157 -11.62 7.27 -9.82
N LEU A 158 -10.57 6.60 -10.29
CA LEU A 158 -10.61 5.24 -10.83
C LEU A 158 -10.54 4.14 -9.75
N GLY A 159 -10.34 4.50 -8.48
CA GLY A 159 -10.21 3.54 -7.38
C GLY A 159 -8.77 3.12 -7.05
N VAL A 160 -7.76 3.76 -7.65
CA VAL A 160 -6.36 3.49 -7.34
C VAL A 160 -5.95 4.21 -6.05
N TYR A 161 -5.59 3.45 -5.03
CA TYR A 161 -5.13 3.96 -3.73
C TYR A 161 -3.71 3.51 -3.36
N MET A 162 -3.02 2.81 -4.27
CA MET A 162 -1.67 2.31 -4.07
C MET A 162 -0.71 2.99 -5.04
N TYR A 163 0.33 3.63 -4.52
CA TYR A 163 1.34 4.34 -5.31
C TYR A 163 2.73 3.92 -4.85
N ILE A 164 3.62 3.68 -5.82
CA ILE A 164 4.99 3.25 -5.57
C ILE A 164 5.92 4.26 -6.23
N TYR A 165 6.73 4.95 -5.42
CA TYR A 165 7.73 5.86 -5.93
C TYR A 165 9.02 5.12 -6.27
N THR A 166 9.53 5.38 -7.48
CA THR A 166 10.77 4.82 -8.01
C THR A 166 11.46 5.86 -8.91
N GLY A 167 12.20 5.46 -9.93
CA GLY A 167 12.90 6.35 -10.85
C GLY A 167 14.38 6.47 -10.52
N GLY A 168 14.91 7.69 -10.33
CA GLY A 168 16.21 7.95 -9.76
C GLY A 168 16.22 7.65 -8.25
N GLU A 169 16.49 8.67 -7.44
CA GLU A 169 16.28 8.58 -5.99
C GLU A 169 15.07 9.46 -5.60
N PRO A 170 13.91 8.88 -5.29
CA PRO A 170 12.70 9.66 -5.00
C PRO A 170 12.88 10.65 -3.86
N LEU A 171 13.68 10.32 -2.84
CA LEU A 171 13.91 11.17 -1.68
C LEU A 171 14.81 12.39 -1.94
N VAL A 172 15.37 12.54 -3.13
CA VAL A 172 15.91 13.83 -3.58
C VAL A 172 14.82 14.91 -3.54
N ARG A 173 13.56 14.50 -3.74
CA ARG A 173 12.37 15.35 -3.65
C ARG A 173 11.56 15.14 -2.35
N LYS A 174 12.24 14.77 -1.26
CA LYS A 174 11.61 14.42 0.03
C LYS A 174 10.52 15.40 0.47
N LYS A 175 10.74 16.72 0.34
CA LYS A 175 9.77 17.74 0.79
C LYS A 175 8.45 17.66 0.02
N ASP A 176 8.53 17.51 -1.30
CA ASP A 176 7.34 17.42 -2.16
C ASP A 176 6.58 16.13 -1.90
N LEU A 177 7.31 15.00 -1.82
CA LEU A 177 6.69 13.70 -1.56
C LEU A 177 5.99 13.64 -0.21
N ILE A 178 6.59 14.22 0.84
CA ILE A 178 5.96 14.37 2.15
C ILE A 178 4.65 15.17 2.05
N ALA A 179 4.68 16.30 1.35
CA ALA A 179 3.50 17.14 1.19
C ALA A 179 2.39 16.42 0.40
N ILE A 180 2.74 15.68 -0.65
CA ILE A 180 1.83 14.83 -1.43
C ILE A 180 1.19 13.74 -0.55
N CYS A 181 1.99 13.01 0.22
CA CYS A 181 1.48 11.95 1.08
C CYS A 181 0.54 12.48 2.16
N ASN A 182 0.86 13.63 2.75
CA ASN A 182 -0.02 14.29 3.71
C ASN A 182 -1.35 14.74 3.04
N LYS A 183 -1.29 15.24 1.81
CA LYS A 183 -2.47 15.65 1.05
C LYS A 183 -3.37 14.47 0.70
N HIS A 184 -2.77 13.33 0.37
CA HIS A 184 -3.45 12.08 0.01
C HIS A 184 -3.30 11.01 1.09
N SER A 185 -3.53 11.38 2.34
CA SER A 185 -3.32 10.50 3.51
C SER A 185 -4.22 9.26 3.54
N ASP A 186 -5.19 9.16 2.65
CA ASP A 186 -6.04 7.99 2.41
C ASP A 186 -5.45 7.00 1.39
N CYS A 187 -4.30 7.31 0.78
CA CYS A 187 -3.59 6.42 -0.13
C CYS A 187 -2.45 5.71 0.60
N GLN A 188 -2.09 4.52 0.09
CA GLN A 188 -0.87 3.82 0.48
C GLN A 188 0.27 4.24 -0.43
N PHE A 189 1.37 4.64 0.17
CA PHE A 189 2.60 4.98 -0.54
C PHE A 189 3.71 4.04 -0.15
N LEU A 190 4.46 3.56 -1.15
CA LEU A 190 5.72 2.84 -0.98
C LEU A 190 6.81 3.60 -1.74
N SER A 191 8.07 3.42 -1.38
CA SER A 191 9.19 4.01 -2.11
C SER A 191 10.35 3.04 -2.19
N PHE A 192 10.92 2.90 -3.38
CA PHE A 192 12.24 2.32 -3.55
C PHE A 192 13.26 3.43 -3.36
N THR A 193 14.12 3.33 -2.35
CA THR A 193 15.10 4.36 -2.02
C THR A 193 16.43 3.77 -1.62
N ASN A 194 17.50 4.48 -1.93
CA ASN A 194 18.84 4.18 -1.47
C ASN A 194 19.24 5.00 -0.23
N HIS A 195 18.27 5.70 0.40
CA HIS A 195 18.57 6.65 1.48
C HIS A 195 18.66 5.92 2.84
N PRO A 196 19.84 5.92 3.50
CA PRO A 196 20.07 5.16 4.73
C PRO A 196 19.40 5.71 5.99
N PHE A 197 18.62 6.80 5.91
CA PHE A 197 18.06 7.50 7.07
C PHE A 197 16.62 7.93 6.87
N VAL A 198 15.69 6.98 6.85
CA VAL A 198 14.25 7.29 6.98
C VAL A 198 13.71 6.81 8.34
N ILE A 199 14.56 6.25 9.19
CA ILE A 199 14.22 5.92 10.58
C ILE A 199 14.51 7.15 11.44
N GLY A 200 13.57 8.05 11.53
CA GLY A 200 13.65 9.20 12.42
C GLY A 200 12.30 9.87 12.55
N SER A 201 11.61 9.56 13.63
CA SER A 201 10.56 10.34 14.31
C SER A 201 9.92 11.51 13.53
N TYR A 202 9.31 11.21 12.39
CA TYR A 202 8.35 12.09 11.78
C TYR A 202 7.01 11.36 11.73
N HIS A 203 5.99 11.99 12.28
CA HIS A 203 4.60 11.56 12.19
C HIS A 203 4.16 11.60 10.71
N PHE A 204 4.60 10.62 9.92
CA PHE A 204 4.21 10.48 8.52
C PHE A 204 3.25 9.31 8.40
N GLY A 205 2.02 9.64 8.12
CA GLY A 205 1.09 8.66 7.65
C GLY A 205 1.67 7.91 6.44
N THR A 206 1.91 6.62 6.61
CA THR A 206 2.03 5.63 5.55
C THR A 206 3.29 5.57 4.69
N TYR A 207 4.49 5.67 5.26
CA TYR A 207 5.71 5.21 4.59
C TYR A 207 6.21 3.90 5.20
N ILE A 208 6.32 2.87 4.37
CA ILE A 208 7.23 1.75 4.63
C ILE A 208 8.41 1.97 3.69
N THR A 209 9.55 2.30 4.24
CA THR A 209 10.81 2.42 3.50
C THR A 209 11.56 1.11 3.66
N ILE A 210 11.90 0.47 2.56
CA ILE A 210 12.69 -0.76 2.55
C ILE A 210 14.15 -0.35 2.39
N ASP A 211 14.89 -0.34 3.50
CA ASP A 211 16.31 0.06 3.52
C ASP A 211 17.27 -1.11 3.26
N ASP A 212 16.80 -2.35 3.24
CA ASP A 212 17.66 -3.52 3.07
C ASP A 212 17.20 -4.43 1.92
N ILE A 213 18.09 -4.57 0.93
CA ILE A 213 17.89 -5.42 -0.25
C ILE A 213 17.69 -6.89 0.13
N THR A 214 18.12 -7.32 1.31
CA THR A 214 17.92 -8.68 1.81
C THR A 214 16.49 -9.00 2.20
N ASP A 215 15.71 -8.00 2.67
CA ASP A 215 14.30 -8.16 3.03
C ASP A 215 13.35 -7.84 1.85
N PHE A 216 13.89 -7.26 0.78
CA PHE A 216 13.18 -6.98 -0.48
C PHE A 216 12.49 -8.21 -1.06
N ASN A 217 13.10 -9.40 -0.96
CA ASN A 217 12.50 -10.64 -1.44
C ASN A 217 11.22 -11.03 -0.70
N ILE A 218 11.06 -10.69 0.57
CA ILE A 218 9.90 -11.06 1.37
C ILE A 218 8.70 -10.18 1.03
N MET A 219 8.88 -8.87 1.00
CA MET A 219 7.77 -7.95 0.65
C MET A 219 7.41 -7.99 -0.84
N PHE A 220 8.41 -8.17 -1.72
CA PHE A 220 8.18 -8.34 -3.15
C PHE A 220 7.48 -9.66 -3.45
N THR A 221 7.71 -10.72 -2.68
CA THR A 221 7.01 -12.01 -2.82
C THR A 221 5.56 -11.94 -2.30
N LEU A 222 5.27 -11.18 -1.23
CA LEU A 222 3.88 -10.86 -0.82
C LEU A 222 3.13 -10.11 -1.91
N PHE A 223 3.80 -9.18 -2.54
CA PHE A 223 3.27 -8.37 -3.62
C PHE A 223 3.09 -9.20 -4.90
N LEU A 224 4.09 -10.00 -5.30
CA LEU A 224 4.01 -10.83 -6.51
C LEU A 224 3.12 -12.07 -6.34
N GLY A 225 3.04 -12.66 -5.16
CA GLY A 225 2.11 -13.78 -4.91
C GLY A 225 0.66 -13.36 -5.09
N SER A 226 0.29 -12.13 -4.69
CA SER A 226 -1.02 -11.55 -4.99
C SER A 226 -1.15 -11.12 -6.46
N LEU A 227 -0.06 -10.73 -7.14
CA LEU A 227 -0.07 -10.38 -8.56
C LEU A 227 -0.13 -11.61 -9.48
N ASP A 228 0.52 -12.73 -9.13
CA ASP A 228 0.49 -13.95 -9.95
C ASP A 228 -0.94 -14.51 -10.04
N THR A 229 -1.75 -14.32 -9.01
CA THR A 229 -3.19 -14.60 -9.04
C THR A 229 -3.98 -13.58 -9.87
N PHE A 230 -3.49 -12.34 -9.92
CA PHE A 230 -4.12 -11.23 -10.64
C PHE A 230 -3.89 -11.27 -12.17
N PHE A 231 -2.75 -11.85 -12.62
CA PHE A 231 -2.42 -11.96 -14.06
C PHE A 231 -2.89 -13.27 -14.70
N ARG A 232 -3.50 -14.20 -13.95
CA ARG A 232 -4.04 -15.46 -14.49
C ARG A 232 -5.51 -15.40 -14.90
N HIS A 233 -6.10 -14.23 -14.85
CA HIS A 233 -7.42 -13.91 -15.39
C HIS A 233 -7.29 -12.68 -16.29
#